data_677e93f3c94a192c5982feb5917f80a8
#
_entry.id   677e93f3c94a192c5982feb5917f80a8
#
_cell.length_a   1.000
_cell.length_b   1.000
_cell.length_c   1.000
_cell.angle_alpha   90.00
_cell.angle_beta   90.00
_cell.angle_gamma   90.00
#
_symmetry.space_group_name_H-M   'P 1'
#
loop_
_entity.id
_entity.type
_entity.pdbx_description
1 polymer ?
#
loop_
_entity_poly.entity_id
_entity_poly.type
_entity_poly.pdbx_seq_one_letter_code
_entity_poly.pdbx_strand_id
1 'polypeptide(L)'
;RERIEVNAKGQPIRVLRDIDAMSGKDLQLSIDIGVQLQAAEILRRGQLEPVELGSMSVQRALAKNNDLQAHIALGDDLVLRDVKDRLVPPESGAVVVMDIDSGEVISLVSAPMFDPNLFTGTLLTRDWRRLNSHPRTPLLNRATSGQYAPGSTFKMVVGLAAIEAGVISKNTQFNCSGDMELGNATFHCWRKGGHGMMNIISALEQSCDVFIYEVALKTGIRKIKDMAHRLGLGDVTGIGLPGEKQGIIPSHEWKLANQGRVWTPGETVVSSIGQGYVLATPLQLAVMTARLANGKQVTPRLVKSVGDAAPDFAPLDIDPYALAIIREGMFKVMNGGLGTARNYDLDKSLGGMAGKTGTVQVKRITKAQREEGIVNNIDRPWAERDHALFVAYAPVKRPRYAISVVVEHGGSGSSTAAPVARDILTKLMQKQG
;
A
#
# COMPACT_ATOMS: atom_id res chain seq x y z
N ARG A 1 -7.01 -27.60 -28.99
CA ARG A 1 -6.67 -26.43 -29.84
C ARG A 1 -6.86 -26.84 -31.28
N GLU A 2 -7.73 -26.14 -31.99
CA GLU A 2 -7.92 -26.34 -33.41
C GLU A 2 -7.07 -25.32 -34.21
N ARG A 3 -6.42 -25.83 -35.24
CA ARG A 3 -5.84 -24.96 -36.28
C ARG A 3 -6.71 -25.13 -37.52
N ILE A 4 -7.41 -24.05 -37.85
CA ILE A 4 -8.37 -24.02 -38.97
C ILE A 4 -7.81 -23.15 -40.08
N GLU A 5 -8.04 -23.59 -41.33
CA GLU A 5 -7.84 -22.77 -42.50
C GLU A 5 -9.10 -21.96 -42.73
N VAL A 6 -8.95 -20.67 -42.93
CA VAL A 6 -10.07 -19.74 -43.19
C VAL A 6 -9.88 -19.08 -44.56
N ASN A 7 -11.02 -18.73 -45.18
CA ASN A 7 -11.01 -17.93 -46.41
C ASN A 7 -10.73 -16.45 -46.12
N ALA A 8 -10.64 -15.65 -47.17
CA ALA A 8 -10.38 -14.20 -47.05
C ALA A 8 -11.44 -13.41 -46.24
N LYS A 9 -12.60 -14.04 -45.96
CA LYS A 9 -13.69 -13.48 -45.13
C LYS A 9 -13.68 -14.00 -43.69
N GLY A 10 -12.65 -14.78 -43.29
CA GLY A 10 -12.54 -15.37 -41.96
C GLY A 10 -13.44 -16.59 -41.72
N GLN A 11 -14.09 -17.17 -42.76
CA GLN A 11 -14.94 -18.34 -42.62
C GLN A 11 -14.06 -19.61 -42.66
N PRO A 12 -14.30 -20.60 -41.78
CA PRO A 12 -13.55 -21.85 -41.73
C PRO A 12 -13.74 -22.66 -43.02
N ILE A 13 -12.64 -23.09 -43.64
CA ILE A 13 -12.62 -23.99 -44.81
C ILE A 13 -12.43 -25.43 -44.35
N ARG A 14 -11.40 -25.65 -43.51
CA ARG A 14 -11.11 -27.01 -42.97
C ARG A 14 -10.30 -26.91 -41.70
N VAL A 15 -10.39 -27.96 -40.88
CA VAL A 15 -9.53 -28.16 -39.72
C VAL A 15 -8.22 -28.76 -40.20
N LEU A 16 -7.09 -28.06 -39.97
CA LEU A 16 -5.77 -28.53 -40.35
C LEU A 16 -5.13 -29.40 -39.26
N ARG A 17 -5.45 -29.13 -38.01
CA ARG A 17 -4.97 -29.89 -36.87
C ARG A 17 -5.97 -29.72 -35.72
N ASP A 18 -6.38 -30.81 -35.14
CA ASP A 18 -7.07 -30.83 -33.85
C ASP A 18 -6.14 -31.45 -32.80
N ILE A 19 -6.03 -30.80 -31.64
CA ILE A 19 -5.31 -31.32 -30.50
C ILE A 19 -6.32 -31.44 -29.39
N ASP A 20 -6.57 -32.66 -28.99
CA ASP A 20 -7.50 -32.98 -27.93
C ASP A 20 -7.25 -32.13 -26.68
N ALA A 21 -8.31 -31.74 -26.02
CA ALA A 21 -8.23 -31.07 -24.76
C ALA A 21 -7.72 -32.04 -23.70
N MET A 22 -6.63 -31.67 -23.04
CA MET A 22 -6.19 -32.38 -21.82
C MET A 22 -6.86 -31.72 -20.62
N SER A 23 -7.39 -32.55 -19.71
CA SER A 23 -7.90 -32.07 -18.44
C SER A 23 -6.81 -31.29 -17.68
N GLY A 24 -7.16 -30.14 -17.19
CA GLY A 24 -6.28 -29.38 -16.29
C GLY A 24 -6.08 -30.13 -14.97
N LYS A 25 -5.05 -29.76 -14.25
CA LYS A 25 -4.86 -30.21 -12.86
C LYS A 25 -5.55 -29.26 -11.91
N ASP A 26 -5.98 -29.77 -10.78
CA ASP A 26 -6.51 -28.95 -9.69
C ASP A 26 -5.42 -27.97 -9.20
N LEU A 27 -5.84 -26.74 -8.97
CA LEU A 27 -4.97 -25.67 -8.47
C LEU A 27 -5.49 -25.18 -7.13
N GLN A 28 -4.70 -25.33 -6.09
CA GLN A 28 -5.00 -24.78 -4.78
C GLN A 28 -4.36 -23.39 -4.65
N LEU A 29 -5.17 -22.36 -4.41
CA LEU A 29 -4.69 -21.01 -4.12
C LEU A 29 -4.28 -20.87 -2.65
N SER A 30 -3.35 -19.97 -2.39
CA SER A 30 -2.94 -19.58 -1.04
C SER A 30 -3.97 -18.65 -0.36
N ILE A 31 -4.86 -18.04 -1.13
CA ILE A 31 -5.92 -17.17 -0.61
C ILE A 31 -6.82 -17.93 0.36
N ASP A 32 -6.89 -17.49 1.61
CA ASP A 32 -7.92 -17.92 2.56
C ASP A 32 -9.18 -17.07 2.33
N ILE A 33 -10.22 -17.69 1.79
CA ILE A 33 -11.46 -16.98 1.43
C ILE A 33 -12.11 -16.29 2.64
N GLY A 34 -12.03 -16.88 3.84
CA GLY A 34 -12.57 -16.28 5.04
C GLY A 34 -11.81 -15.01 5.44
N VAL A 35 -10.48 -15.04 5.35
CA VAL A 35 -9.63 -13.86 5.59
C VAL A 35 -9.82 -12.81 4.50
N GLN A 36 -9.95 -13.24 3.24
CA GLN A 36 -10.21 -12.37 2.08
C GLN A 36 -11.50 -11.57 2.27
N LEU A 37 -12.60 -12.23 2.59
CA LEU A 37 -13.90 -11.58 2.79
C LEU A 37 -13.90 -10.67 4.02
N GLN A 38 -13.30 -11.11 5.14
CA GLN A 38 -13.17 -10.27 6.33
C GLN A 38 -12.30 -9.04 6.08
N ALA A 39 -11.17 -9.20 5.40
CA ALA A 39 -10.30 -8.09 5.05
C ALA A 39 -10.99 -7.08 4.13
N ALA A 40 -11.78 -7.57 3.17
CA ALA A 40 -12.58 -6.73 2.28
C ALA A 40 -13.63 -5.93 3.05
N GLU A 41 -14.35 -6.57 3.97
CA GLU A 41 -15.36 -5.88 4.79
C GLU A 41 -14.73 -4.84 5.73
N ILE A 42 -13.63 -5.20 6.41
CA ILE A 42 -12.91 -4.27 7.30
C ILE A 42 -12.36 -3.08 6.51
N LEU A 43 -11.79 -3.29 5.31
CA LEU A 43 -11.32 -2.20 4.45
C LEU A 43 -12.47 -1.27 4.04
N ARG A 44 -13.55 -1.83 3.53
CA ARG A 44 -14.70 -1.06 3.03
C ARG A 44 -15.37 -0.22 4.11
N ARG A 45 -15.48 -0.77 5.30
CA ARG A 45 -16.09 -0.10 6.45
C ARG A 45 -15.14 0.90 7.12
N GLY A 46 -13.85 0.58 7.22
CA GLY A 46 -12.92 1.36 8.02
C GLY A 46 -13.35 1.41 9.49
N GLN A 47 -13.36 2.61 10.06
CA GLN A 47 -13.86 2.89 11.41
C GLN A 47 -15.25 3.57 11.39
N LEU A 48 -15.93 3.55 10.25
CA LEU A 48 -17.21 4.22 10.06
C LEU A 48 -18.37 3.26 10.37
N GLU A 49 -19.52 3.85 10.72
CA GLU A 49 -20.71 3.10 11.10
C GLU A 49 -21.59 2.81 9.88
N PRO A 50 -22.06 1.58 9.69
CA PRO A 50 -23.02 1.25 8.64
C PRO A 50 -24.39 1.87 8.93
N VAL A 51 -25.10 2.24 7.88
CA VAL A 51 -26.41 2.87 7.95
C VAL A 51 -27.45 1.98 7.29
N GLU A 52 -28.59 1.78 7.94
CA GLU A 52 -29.73 1.08 7.34
C GLU A 52 -30.37 1.90 6.22
N LEU A 53 -30.43 1.33 5.03
CA LEU A 53 -30.92 1.99 3.83
C LEU A 53 -32.45 2.24 3.83
N GLY A 54 -33.20 1.58 4.73
CA GLY A 54 -34.68 1.62 4.75
C GLY A 54 -35.30 2.94 5.21
N SER A 55 -34.55 3.84 5.87
CA SER A 55 -35.13 5.08 6.38
C SER A 55 -35.36 6.12 5.27
N MET A 56 -36.49 6.87 5.36
CA MET A 56 -36.80 7.91 4.37
C MET A 56 -35.78 9.05 4.32
N SER A 57 -35.12 9.35 5.45
CA SER A 57 -34.06 10.36 5.51
C SER A 57 -32.82 9.92 4.71
N VAL A 58 -32.43 8.66 4.84
CA VAL A 58 -31.33 8.05 4.09
C VAL A 58 -31.66 8.02 2.60
N GLN A 59 -32.86 7.59 2.22
CA GLN A 59 -33.29 7.55 0.82
C GLN A 59 -33.26 8.93 0.14
N ARG A 60 -33.68 9.99 0.85
CA ARG A 60 -33.59 11.36 0.34
C ARG A 60 -32.16 11.86 0.18
N ALA A 61 -31.25 11.47 1.07
CA ALA A 61 -29.84 11.82 0.99
C ALA A 61 -29.14 11.05 -0.15
N LEU A 62 -29.49 9.78 -0.33
CA LEU A 62 -29.00 8.94 -1.44
C LEU A 62 -29.39 9.53 -2.80
N ALA A 63 -30.62 10.00 -2.96
CA ALA A 63 -31.11 10.59 -4.20
C ALA A 63 -30.33 11.85 -4.64
N LYS A 64 -29.55 12.46 -3.74
CA LYS A 64 -28.74 13.67 -4.01
C LYS A 64 -27.25 13.38 -4.09
N ASN A 65 -26.82 12.12 -3.97
CA ASN A 65 -25.41 11.74 -3.91
C ASN A 65 -25.06 10.75 -5.04
N ASN A 66 -24.54 11.25 -6.14
CA ASN A 66 -24.21 10.46 -7.32
C ASN A 66 -23.16 9.37 -7.05
N ASP A 67 -22.21 9.60 -6.15
CA ASP A 67 -21.19 8.63 -5.78
C ASP A 67 -21.81 7.43 -5.04
N LEU A 68 -22.69 7.70 -4.06
CA LEU A 68 -23.46 6.65 -3.39
C LEU A 68 -24.38 5.89 -4.33
N GLN A 69 -25.05 6.58 -5.25
CA GLN A 69 -25.90 5.91 -6.26
C GLN A 69 -25.07 4.99 -7.15
N ALA A 70 -23.87 5.40 -7.55
CA ALA A 70 -22.98 4.59 -8.36
C ALA A 70 -22.52 3.31 -7.60
N HIS A 71 -22.24 3.41 -6.31
CA HIS A 71 -21.91 2.25 -5.47
C HIS A 71 -23.09 1.29 -5.33
N ILE A 72 -24.27 1.77 -5.00
CA ILE A 72 -25.49 0.94 -4.89
C ILE A 72 -25.81 0.28 -6.24
N ALA A 73 -25.62 0.97 -7.36
CA ALA A 73 -25.82 0.41 -8.69
C ALA A 73 -24.87 -0.74 -9.03
N LEU A 74 -23.74 -0.88 -8.34
CA LEU A 74 -22.85 -2.04 -8.42
C LEU A 74 -23.33 -3.26 -7.61
N GLY A 75 -24.41 -3.12 -6.85
CA GLY A 75 -24.89 -4.12 -5.90
C GLY A 75 -24.24 -3.97 -4.52
N ASP A 76 -23.53 -2.88 -4.27
CA ASP A 76 -22.99 -2.55 -2.97
C ASP A 76 -24.07 -1.82 -2.15
N ASP A 77 -24.62 -2.50 -1.16
CA ASP A 77 -25.66 -1.98 -0.25
C ASP A 77 -25.08 -1.32 1.01
N LEU A 78 -23.74 -1.31 1.14
CA LEU A 78 -23.07 -0.68 2.28
C LEU A 78 -22.98 0.83 2.10
N VAL A 79 -23.68 1.56 2.97
CA VAL A 79 -23.55 3.01 3.13
C VAL A 79 -23.07 3.29 4.53
N LEU A 80 -22.14 4.20 4.68
CA LEU A 80 -21.50 4.52 5.95
C LEU A 80 -21.86 5.96 6.40
N ARG A 81 -21.71 6.21 7.68
CA ARG A 81 -21.85 7.53 8.29
C ARG A 81 -20.49 8.01 8.77
N ASP A 82 -20.06 9.17 8.31
CA ASP A 82 -18.80 9.75 8.76
C ASP A 82 -18.94 10.50 10.11
N VAL A 83 -17.82 10.94 10.66
CA VAL A 83 -17.76 11.67 11.94
C VAL A 83 -18.49 13.03 11.92
N LYS A 84 -18.91 13.49 10.77
CA LYS A 84 -19.74 14.70 10.56
C LYS A 84 -21.19 14.36 10.22
N ASP A 85 -21.61 13.15 10.51
CA ASP A 85 -22.97 12.66 10.26
C ASP A 85 -23.39 12.65 8.77
N ARG A 86 -22.41 12.63 7.83
CA ARG A 86 -22.67 12.59 6.38
C ARG A 86 -22.69 11.15 5.89
N LEU A 87 -23.59 10.88 4.95
CA LEU A 87 -23.59 9.58 4.26
C LEU A 87 -22.43 9.54 3.24
N VAL A 88 -21.63 8.49 3.33
CA VAL A 88 -20.47 8.26 2.47
C VAL A 88 -20.49 6.84 1.95
N PRO A 89 -19.96 6.59 0.72
CA PRO A 89 -19.79 5.24 0.22
C PRO A 89 -18.68 4.51 0.97
N PRO A 90 -18.60 3.18 0.80
CA PRO A 90 -17.49 2.37 1.32
C PRO A 90 -16.13 2.89 0.88
N GLU A 91 -15.11 2.63 1.68
CA GLU A 91 -13.74 3.02 1.34
C GLU A 91 -13.23 2.28 0.09
N SER A 92 -12.42 2.97 -0.70
CA SER A 92 -11.68 2.41 -1.83
C SER A 92 -10.24 2.16 -1.41
N GLY A 93 -9.63 1.09 -1.93
CA GLY A 93 -8.24 0.82 -1.59
C GLY A 93 -7.82 -0.62 -1.82
N ALA A 94 -6.77 -1.03 -1.14
CA ALA A 94 -6.25 -2.39 -1.21
C ALA A 94 -5.70 -2.87 0.14
N VAL A 95 -5.83 -4.18 0.36
CA VAL A 95 -5.15 -4.89 1.45
C VAL A 95 -4.41 -6.08 0.87
N VAL A 96 -3.15 -6.25 1.26
CA VAL A 96 -2.37 -7.45 0.97
C VAL A 96 -1.87 -8.02 2.28
N VAL A 97 -2.15 -9.29 2.53
CA VAL A 97 -1.63 -10.06 3.68
C VAL A 97 -0.81 -11.22 3.14
N MET A 98 0.43 -11.36 3.64
CA MET A 98 1.34 -12.43 3.24
C MET A 98 1.82 -13.19 4.47
N ASP A 99 1.96 -14.51 4.32
CA ASP A 99 2.81 -15.32 5.20
C ASP A 99 4.28 -15.08 4.84
N ILE A 100 5.08 -14.68 5.81
CA ILE A 100 6.47 -14.25 5.61
C ILE A 100 7.39 -15.44 5.31
N ASP A 101 7.09 -16.61 5.87
CA ASP A 101 7.96 -17.78 5.75
C ASP A 101 7.74 -18.53 4.44
N SER A 102 6.48 -18.60 3.99
CA SER A 102 6.12 -19.31 2.76
C SER A 102 6.00 -18.40 1.52
N GLY A 103 5.88 -17.08 1.71
CA GLY A 103 5.57 -16.13 0.64
C GLY A 103 4.11 -16.21 0.15
N GLU A 104 3.28 -17.05 0.76
CA GLU A 104 1.88 -17.20 0.39
C GLU A 104 1.11 -15.91 0.62
N VAL A 105 0.39 -15.45 -0.41
CA VAL A 105 -0.55 -14.35 -0.28
C VAL A 105 -1.86 -14.90 0.26
N ILE A 106 -2.17 -14.57 1.52
CA ILE A 106 -3.35 -15.06 2.24
C ILE A 106 -4.59 -14.25 1.89
N SER A 107 -4.39 -12.95 1.63
CA SER A 107 -5.45 -12.04 1.22
C SER A 107 -4.92 -10.99 0.24
N LEU A 108 -5.70 -10.75 -0.83
CA LEU A 108 -5.39 -9.79 -1.90
C LEU A 108 -6.67 -9.02 -2.24
N VAL A 109 -6.99 -8.01 -1.43
CA VAL A 109 -8.21 -7.22 -1.56
C VAL A 109 -7.99 -6.01 -2.45
N SER A 110 -8.96 -5.74 -3.33
CA SER A 110 -9.10 -4.51 -4.10
C SER A 110 -10.54 -4.01 -3.99
N ALA A 111 -10.75 -2.82 -3.47
CA ALA A 111 -12.07 -2.19 -3.32
C ALA A 111 -12.15 -0.88 -4.13
N PRO A 112 -13.31 -0.53 -4.73
CA PRO A 112 -14.56 -1.29 -4.68
C PRO A 112 -14.47 -2.62 -5.41
N MET A 113 -15.18 -3.61 -4.88
CA MET A 113 -15.30 -4.95 -5.48
C MET A 113 -16.41 -4.96 -6.53
N PHE A 114 -16.42 -6.01 -7.34
CA PHE A 114 -17.51 -6.32 -8.25
C PHE A 114 -17.77 -7.84 -8.19
N ASP A 115 -18.97 -8.27 -8.63
CA ASP A 115 -19.29 -9.69 -8.73
C ASP A 115 -18.54 -10.33 -9.93
N PRO A 116 -17.57 -11.23 -9.69
CA PRO A 116 -16.84 -11.89 -10.77
C PRO A 116 -17.73 -12.81 -11.63
N ASN A 117 -18.89 -13.25 -11.12
CA ASN A 117 -19.80 -14.10 -11.87
C ASN A 117 -20.41 -13.36 -13.07
N LEU A 118 -20.37 -12.04 -13.11
CA LEU A 118 -20.74 -11.26 -14.30
C LEU A 118 -19.93 -11.65 -15.55
N PHE A 119 -18.74 -12.23 -15.36
CA PHE A 119 -17.82 -12.63 -16.44
C PHE A 119 -17.83 -14.13 -16.76
N THR A 120 -18.65 -14.92 -16.09
CA THR A 120 -18.72 -16.39 -16.34
C THR A 120 -19.56 -16.78 -17.56
N GLY A 121 -20.32 -15.84 -18.11
CA GLY A 121 -21.16 -16.00 -19.30
C GLY A 121 -21.07 -14.80 -20.23
N THR A 122 -22.14 -14.51 -20.94
CA THR A 122 -22.24 -13.33 -21.80
C THR A 122 -22.39 -12.08 -20.92
N LEU A 123 -21.36 -11.26 -20.86
CA LEU A 123 -21.40 -9.98 -20.14
C LEU A 123 -22.37 -9.01 -20.85
N LEU A 124 -23.40 -8.58 -20.15
CA LEU A 124 -24.37 -7.63 -20.68
C LEU A 124 -23.74 -6.24 -20.84
N THR A 125 -24.08 -5.57 -21.94
CA THR A 125 -23.57 -4.22 -22.23
C THR A 125 -23.86 -3.22 -21.09
N ARG A 126 -25.01 -3.35 -20.41
CA ARG A 126 -25.36 -2.50 -19.26
C ARG A 126 -24.37 -2.70 -18.09
N ASP A 127 -24.00 -3.95 -17.79
CA ASP A 127 -23.12 -4.29 -16.66
C ASP A 127 -21.69 -3.88 -16.98
N TRP A 128 -21.23 -4.09 -18.21
CA TRP A 128 -19.96 -3.55 -18.69
C TRP A 128 -19.87 -2.03 -18.56
N ARG A 129 -20.89 -1.29 -19.05
CA ARG A 129 -20.92 0.16 -18.93
C ARG A 129 -20.89 0.61 -17.48
N ARG A 130 -21.68 0.00 -16.60
CA ARG A 130 -21.72 0.28 -15.17
C ARG A 130 -20.33 0.13 -14.52
N LEU A 131 -19.64 -0.98 -14.78
CA LEU A 131 -18.29 -1.23 -14.24
C LEU A 131 -17.25 -0.25 -14.81
N ASN A 132 -17.29 0.00 -16.11
CA ASN A 132 -16.29 0.80 -16.81
C ASN A 132 -16.45 2.30 -16.58
N SER A 133 -17.68 2.79 -16.35
CA SER A 133 -17.95 4.21 -16.08
C SER A 133 -17.97 4.58 -14.60
N HIS A 134 -17.76 3.61 -13.71
CA HIS A 134 -17.77 3.87 -12.27
C HIS A 134 -16.61 4.79 -11.85
N PRO A 135 -16.86 5.89 -11.10
CA PRO A 135 -15.85 6.89 -10.76
C PRO A 135 -14.67 6.33 -9.95
N ARG A 136 -14.87 5.23 -9.22
CA ARG A 136 -13.83 4.55 -8.44
C ARG A 136 -13.29 3.28 -9.09
N THR A 137 -13.44 3.13 -10.41
CA THR A 137 -12.79 2.11 -11.27
C THR A 137 -12.66 0.72 -10.62
N PRO A 138 -13.77 -0.03 -10.40
CA PRO A 138 -13.75 -1.34 -9.72
C PRO A 138 -12.95 -2.41 -10.47
N LEU A 139 -12.81 -2.28 -11.80
CA LEU A 139 -12.01 -3.22 -12.62
C LEU A 139 -10.49 -3.07 -12.41
N LEU A 140 -10.03 -2.01 -11.78
CA LEU A 140 -8.62 -1.86 -11.44
C LEU A 140 -8.28 -2.77 -10.25
N ASN A 141 -7.38 -3.73 -10.45
CA ASN A 141 -6.81 -4.47 -9.33
C ASN A 141 -5.79 -3.57 -8.58
N ARG A 142 -6.28 -2.88 -7.57
CA ARG A 142 -5.48 -1.94 -6.79
C ARG A 142 -4.31 -2.59 -6.08
N ALA A 143 -4.44 -3.85 -5.69
CA ALA A 143 -3.40 -4.54 -4.96
C ALA A 143 -2.12 -4.78 -5.79
N THR A 144 -2.26 -5.04 -7.08
CA THR A 144 -1.14 -5.38 -7.99
C THR A 144 -0.88 -4.33 -9.07
N SER A 145 -1.91 -3.54 -9.42
CA SER A 145 -1.84 -2.57 -10.54
C SER A 145 -2.03 -1.12 -10.09
N GLY A 146 -2.56 -0.89 -8.88
CA GLY A 146 -2.62 0.44 -8.28
C GLY A 146 -1.21 0.91 -7.90
N GLN A 147 -0.79 2.05 -8.42
CA GLN A 147 0.52 2.64 -8.15
C GLN A 147 0.34 3.88 -7.27
N TYR A 148 0.80 3.79 -6.04
CA TYR A 148 0.68 4.85 -5.04
C TYR A 148 2.05 5.33 -4.61
N ALA A 149 2.19 6.61 -4.33
CA ALA A 149 3.36 7.10 -3.63
C ALA A 149 3.40 6.42 -2.24
N PRO A 150 4.52 5.77 -1.85
CA PRO A 150 4.57 5.02 -0.59
C PRO A 150 4.58 5.92 0.66
N GLY A 151 4.82 7.22 0.49
CA GLY A 151 4.90 8.16 1.59
C GLY A 151 5.93 7.75 2.63
N SER A 152 5.64 8.04 3.87
CA SER A 152 6.56 7.76 5.00
C SER A 152 6.91 6.28 5.21
N THR A 153 6.27 5.33 4.52
CA THR A 153 6.70 3.92 4.55
C THR A 153 8.05 3.74 3.83
N PHE A 154 8.40 4.63 2.92
CA PHE A 154 9.69 4.62 2.22
C PHE A 154 10.88 5.06 3.10
N LYS A 155 10.63 5.71 4.23
CA LYS A 155 11.69 6.14 5.16
C LYS A 155 12.52 4.99 5.73
N MET A 156 11.93 3.80 5.81
CA MET A 156 12.65 2.57 6.19
C MET A 156 13.73 2.21 5.17
N VAL A 157 13.42 2.36 3.89
CA VAL A 157 14.37 2.14 2.77
C VAL A 157 15.54 3.13 2.87
N VAL A 158 15.22 4.41 3.06
CA VAL A 158 16.24 5.48 3.16
C VAL A 158 17.13 5.28 4.38
N GLY A 159 16.55 4.99 5.54
CA GLY A 159 17.29 4.72 6.77
C GLY A 159 18.25 3.55 6.62
N LEU A 160 17.77 2.46 6.03
CA LEU A 160 18.56 1.25 5.79
C LEU A 160 19.73 1.52 4.82
N ALA A 161 19.46 2.18 3.69
CA ALA A 161 20.48 2.58 2.72
C ALA A 161 21.58 3.48 3.35
N ALA A 162 21.16 4.38 4.25
CA ALA A 162 22.06 5.31 4.91
C ALA A 162 22.98 4.62 5.94
N ILE A 163 22.44 3.67 6.71
CA ILE A 163 23.22 2.90 7.69
C ILE A 163 24.25 2.04 6.95
N GLU A 164 23.86 1.29 5.93
CA GLU A 164 24.78 0.48 5.15
C GLU A 164 25.85 1.30 4.43
N ALA A 165 25.48 2.48 3.98
CA ALA A 165 26.43 3.40 3.35
C ALA A 165 27.41 4.05 4.34
N GLY A 166 27.29 3.79 5.66
CA GLY A 166 28.07 4.43 6.70
C GLY A 166 27.80 5.92 6.89
N VAL A 167 26.70 6.42 6.30
CA VAL A 167 26.31 7.84 6.39
C VAL A 167 25.79 8.18 7.80
N ILE A 168 25.06 7.25 8.41
CA ILE A 168 24.58 7.36 9.78
C ILE A 168 24.79 6.06 10.55
N SER A 169 24.87 6.20 11.86
CA SER A 169 24.76 5.11 12.85
C SER A 169 23.50 5.27 13.67
N LYS A 170 23.21 4.31 14.57
CA LYS A 170 22.10 4.41 15.53
C LYS A 170 22.12 5.71 16.35
N ASN A 171 23.30 6.26 16.62
CA ASN A 171 23.52 7.42 17.48
C ASN A 171 23.65 8.75 16.72
N THR A 172 23.69 8.71 15.39
CA THR A 172 23.76 9.95 14.58
C THR A 172 22.49 10.77 14.77
N GLN A 173 22.64 12.05 15.08
CA GLN A 173 21.52 12.94 15.36
C GLN A 173 21.52 14.15 14.42
N PHE A 174 20.32 14.58 14.04
CA PHE A 174 20.05 15.85 13.38
C PHE A 174 18.93 16.59 14.10
N ASN A 175 18.99 17.91 14.13
CA ASN A 175 17.93 18.72 14.69
C ASN A 175 16.81 18.97 13.67
N CYS A 176 15.58 18.71 14.05
CA CYS A 176 14.39 19.05 13.28
C CYS A 176 13.74 20.30 13.85
N SER A 177 13.94 21.44 13.19
CA SER A 177 13.32 22.73 13.51
C SER A 177 11.88 22.88 13.01
N GLY A 178 11.42 21.92 12.18
CA GLY A 178 10.11 21.98 11.50
C GLY A 178 10.22 22.12 9.99
N ASP A 179 11.39 22.50 9.49
CA ASP A 179 11.71 22.58 8.07
C ASP A 179 13.22 22.48 7.83
N MET A 180 13.58 22.40 6.55
CA MET A 180 14.95 22.39 6.02
C MET A 180 14.99 23.27 4.77
N GLU A 181 15.94 24.17 4.71
CA GLU A 181 16.21 24.96 3.51
C GLU A 181 17.22 24.26 2.60
N LEU A 182 16.96 24.26 1.31
CA LEU A 182 17.88 23.76 0.29
C LEU A 182 17.81 24.64 -0.96
N GLY A 183 18.84 25.43 -1.18
CA GLY A 183 18.85 26.46 -2.22
C GLY A 183 17.79 27.53 -1.94
N ASN A 184 16.87 27.71 -2.88
CA ASN A 184 15.75 28.65 -2.76
C ASN A 184 14.42 28.00 -2.35
N ALA A 185 14.45 26.74 -1.90
CA ALA A 185 13.27 25.99 -1.51
C ALA A 185 13.29 25.59 -0.04
N THR A 186 12.13 25.65 0.61
CA THR A 186 11.91 25.19 1.98
C THR A 186 11.12 23.88 1.96
N PHE A 187 11.66 22.86 2.61
CA PHE A 187 11.06 21.54 2.76
C PHE A 187 10.55 21.37 4.19
N HIS A 188 9.24 21.28 4.36
CA HIS A 188 8.61 21.25 5.67
C HIS A 188 8.50 19.83 6.24
N CYS A 189 8.67 19.74 7.55
CA CYS A 189 8.22 18.58 8.31
C CYS A 189 6.70 18.64 8.51
N TRP A 190 6.07 17.49 8.72
CA TRP A 190 4.64 17.47 9.05
C TRP A 190 4.35 18.17 10.39
N ARG A 191 5.30 18.15 11.33
CA ARG A 191 5.21 18.85 12.62
C ARG A 191 5.81 20.24 12.51
N LYS A 192 4.96 21.28 12.50
CA LYS A 192 5.37 22.68 12.31
C LYS A 192 6.43 23.16 13.30
N GLY A 193 6.33 22.78 14.60
CA GLY A 193 7.29 23.16 15.63
C GLY A 193 8.54 22.30 15.67
N GLY A 194 8.71 21.39 14.71
CA GLY A 194 9.83 20.47 14.69
C GLY A 194 9.75 19.36 15.74
N HIS A 195 10.71 18.44 15.69
CA HIS A 195 10.83 17.30 16.60
C HIS A 195 12.02 17.43 17.57
N GLY A 196 12.86 18.47 17.40
CA GLY A 196 14.11 18.60 18.11
C GLY A 196 15.17 17.61 17.63
N MET A 197 16.04 17.17 18.53
CA MET A 197 17.12 16.22 18.19
C MET A 197 16.58 14.83 17.92
N MET A 198 16.79 14.33 16.70
CA MET A 198 16.31 13.06 16.21
C MET A 198 17.47 12.14 15.82
N ASN A 199 17.37 10.85 16.17
CA ASN A 199 18.15 9.78 15.55
C ASN A 199 17.22 8.94 14.66
N ILE A 200 17.77 7.95 13.95
CA ILE A 200 16.97 7.14 12.99
C ILE A 200 15.79 6.44 13.66
N ILE A 201 15.90 5.94 14.86
CA ILE A 201 14.81 5.24 15.57
C ILE A 201 13.70 6.21 15.92
N SER A 202 14.01 7.34 16.57
CA SER A 202 13.02 8.36 16.91
C SER A 202 12.43 9.04 15.67
N ALA A 203 13.21 9.17 14.59
CA ALA A 203 12.73 9.67 13.31
C ALA A 203 11.73 8.73 12.64
N LEU A 204 11.89 7.41 12.75
CA LEU A 204 10.91 6.43 12.30
C LEU A 204 9.67 6.42 13.20
N GLU A 205 9.85 6.42 14.54
CA GLU A 205 8.80 6.46 15.54
C GLU A 205 7.83 7.61 15.30
N GLN A 206 8.38 8.83 15.16
CA GLN A 206 7.62 10.06 15.01
C GLN A 206 7.43 10.49 13.55
N SER A 207 7.95 9.68 12.61
CA SER A 207 7.88 9.98 11.17
C SER A 207 8.49 11.35 10.79
N CYS A 208 9.63 11.73 11.36
CA CYS A 208 10.29 13.00 11.10
C CYS A 208 10.78 13.10 9.65
N ASP A 209 10.32 14.13 8.91
CA ASP A 209 10.70 14.32 7.51
C ASP A 209 12.11 14.96 7.42
N VAL A 210 12.40 15.97 8.22
CA VAL A 210 13.67 16.71 8.17
C VAL A 210 14.87 15.80 8.43
N PHE A 211 14.80 14.91 9.42
CA PHE A 211 15.86 13.92 9.64
C PHE A 211 16.12 13.10 8.37
N ILE A 212 15.07 12.65 7.71
CA ILE A 212 15.19 11.84 6.49
C ILE A 212 15.71 12.65 5.31
N TYR A 213 15.35 13.93 5.18
CA TYR A 213 15.90 14.83 4.16
C TYR A 213 17.42 14.95 4.27
N GLU A 214 17.93 15.24 5.48
CA GLU A 214 19.35 15.35 5.76
C GLU A 214 20.11 14.06 5.44
N VAL A 215 19.54 12.95 5.86
CA VAL A 215 20.11 11.62 5.64
C VAL A 215 20.12 11.29 4.13
N ALA A 216 19.06 11.56 3.42
CA ALA A 216 18.94 11.22 2.00
C ALA A 216 19.91 12.03 1.12
N LEU A 217 20.08 13.31 1.41
CA LEU A 217 21.05 14.16 0.69
C LEU A 217 22.47 13.61 0.80
N LYS A 218 22.85 13.10 1.99
CA LYS A 218 24.16 12.52 2.25
C LYS A 218 24.33 11.11 1.65
N THR A 219 23.23 10.35 1.58
CA THR A 219 23.22 8.97 1.05
C THR A 219 23.22 8.95 -0.48
N GLY A 220 22.45 9.85 -1.09
CA GLY A 220 22.28 9.95 -2.53
C GLY A 220 21.24 8.97 -3.09
N ILE A 221 20.54 9.41 -4.15
CA ILE A 221 19.41 8.67 -4.74
C ILE A 221 19.80 7.29 -5.28
N ARG A 222 21.04 7.09 -5.75
CA ARG A 222 21.50 5.81 -6.28
C ARG A 222 21.47 4.71 -5.21
N LYS A 223 22.07 4.94 -4.05
CA LYS A 223 22.08 3.98 -2.94
C LYS A 223 20.67 3.70 -2.40
N ILE A 224 19.83 4.74 -2.37
CA ILE A 224 18.41 4.61 -1.98
C ILE A 224 17.66 3.72 -2.99
N LYS A 225 17.87 3.93 -4.29
CA LYS A 225 17.30 3.08 -5.34
C LYS A 225 17.74 1.63 -5.19
N ASP A 226 19.04 1.39 -5.05
CA ASP A 226 19.58 0.03 -4.93
C ASP A 226 18.99 -0.71 -3.72
N MET A 227 18.83 -0.03 -2.59
CA MET A 227 18.16 -0.58 -1.41
C MET A 227 16.66 -0.86 -1.67
N ALA A 228 15.96 0.04 -2.37
CA ALA A 228 14.56 -0.15 -2.73
C ALA A 228 14.35 -1.43 -3.55
N HIS A 229 15.19 -1.68 -4.56
CA HIS A 229 15.14 -2.92 -5.36
C HIS A 229 15.43 -4.17 -4.52
N ARG A 230 16.44 -4.15 -3.63
CA ARG A 230 16.70 -5.27 -2.71
C ARG A 230 15.49 -5.56 -1.80
N LEU A 231 14.73 -4.55 -1.45
CA LEU A 231 13.50 -4.69 -0.67
C LEU A 231 12.26 -5.03 -1.51
N GLY A 232 12.38 -5.16 -2.85
CA GLY A 232 11.30 -5.60 -3.74
C GLY A 232 10.44 -4.49 -4.32
N LEU A 233 10.94 -3.25 -4.31
CA LEU A 233 10.28 -2.10 -4.93
C LEU A 233 10.90 -1.82 -6.31
N GLY A 234 10.11 -1.33 -7.27
CA GLY A 234 10.59 -0.90 -8.57
C GLY A 234 10.64 -1.98 -9.65
N ASP A 235 10.29 -3.22 -9.31
CA ASP A 235 10.22 -4.36 -10.22
C ASP A 235 8.91 -5.13 -10.00
N VAL A 236 8.43 -5.88 -11.00
CA VAL A 236 7.31 -6.80 -10.82
C VAL A 236 7.70 -7.88 -9.78
N THR A 237 6.76 -8.23 -8.92
CA THR A 237 7.03 -9.20 -7.85
C THR A 237 7.03 -10.66 -8.33
N GLY A 238 6.48 -10.89 -9.52
CA GLY A 238 6.37 -12.23 -10.10
C GLY A 238 5.20 -13.06 -9.56
N ILE A 239 4.17 -12.41 -9.00
CA ILE A 239 2.96 -13.10 -8.48
C ILE A 239 2.17 -13.85 -9.55
N GLY A 240 2.44 -13.60 -10.83
CA GLY A 240 1.81 -14.28 -11.96
C GLY A 240 0.42 -13.75 -12.33
N LEU A 241 -0.03 -12.62 -11.78
CA LEU A 241 -1.29 -11.98 -12.18
C LEU A 241 -1.08 -11.04 -13.38
N PRO A 242 -2.03 -11.02 -14.33
CA PRO A 242 -1.97 -10.10 -15.47
C PRO A 242 -2.05 -8.65 -14.99
N GLY A 243 -1.31 -7.77 -15.66
CA GLY A 243 -1.35 -6.32 -15.41
C GLY A 243 -0.63 -5.86 -14.15
N GLU A 244 0.16 -6.72 -13.51
CA GLU A 244 1.03 -6.31 -12.41
C GLU A 244 1.92 -5.13 -12.83
N LYS A 245 2.02 -4.11 -11.97
CA LYS A 245 2.83 -2.91 -12.21
C LYS A 245 4.11 -2.95 -11.39
N GLN A 246 5.21 -2.54 -12.03
CA GLN A 246 6.54 -2.51 -11.39
C GLN A 246 6.75 -1.33 -10.43
N GLY A 247 5.82 -0.36 -10.38
CA GLY A 247 6.10 0.89 -9.66
C GLY A 247 7.17 1.74 -10.33
N ILE A 248 7.65 2.76 -9.63
CA ILE A 248 8.74 3.63 -10.08
C ILE A 248 9.66 3.93 -8.90
N ILE A 249 10.92 3.55 -9.01
CA ILE A 249 11.99 4.03 -8.13
C ILE A 249 12.91 4.90 -8.99
N PRO A 250 12.83 6.24 -8.83
CA PRO A 250 13.52 7.16 -9.72
C PRO A 250 15.03 7.16 -9.50
N SER A 251 15.76 7.55 -10.55
CA SER A 251 17.21 7.77 -10.53
C SER A 251 17.60 8.89 -11.49
N HIS A 252 18.89 9.24 -11.53
CA HIS A 252 19.42 10.18 -12.50
C HIS A 252 19.11 9.72 -13.95
N GLU A 253 19.38 8.43 -14.23
CA GLU A 253 19.19 7.81 -15.53
C GLU A 253 17.71 7.75 -15.90
N TRP A 254 16.87 7.34 -14.94
CA TRP A 254 15.42 7.29 -15.13
C TRP A 254 14.85 8.67 -15.51
N LYS A 255 15.27 9.72 -14.80
CA LYS A 255 14.77 11.08 -15.08
C LYS A 255 15.24 11.59 -16.43
N LEU A 256 16.50 11.36 -16.75
CA LEU A 256 17.05 11.76 -18.06
C LEU A 256 16.31 11.05 -19.20
N ALA A 257 16.06 9.74 -19.07
CA ALA A 257 15.39 8.94 -20.09
C ALA A 257 13.90 9.30 -20.24
N ASN A 258 13.19 9.60 -19.14
CA ASN A 258 11.74 9.82 -19.18
C ASN A 258 11.32 11.28 -19.29
N GLN A 259 12.18 12.23 -18.91
CA GLN A 259 11.86 13.66 -18.87
C GLN A 259 12.87 14.57 -19.59
N GLY A 260 14.00 14.04 -20.05
CA GLY A 260 15.04 14.82 -20.70
C GLY A 260 15.72 15.85 -19.78
N ARG A 261 15.65 15.68 -18.45
CA ARG A 261 16.15 16.64 -17.46
C ARG A 261 17.10 15.98 -16.49
N VAL A 262 18.07 16.76 -16.01
CA VAL A 262 18.99 16.29 -14.95
C VAL A 262 18.29 16.21 -13.60
N TRP A 263 18.75 15.28 -12.77
CA TRP A 263 18.28 15.10 -11.39
C TRP A 263 18.77 16.24 -10.49
N THR A 264 17.92 16.72 -9.61
CA THR A 264 18.27 17.79 -8.66
C THR A 264 18.28 17.26 -7.21
N PRO A 265 19.05 17.89 -6.30
CA PRO A 265 19.04 17.53 -4.87
C PRO A 265 17.63 17.61 -4.25
N GLY A 266 16.81 18.59 -4.64
CA GLY A 266 15.44 18.73 -4.17
C GLY A 266 14.55 17.52 -4.52
N GLU A 267 14.81 16.84 -5.63
CA GLU A 267 14.09 15.61 -5.99
C GLU A 267 14.53 14.43 -5.12
N THR A 268 15.78 14.39 -4.68
CA THR A 268 16.23 13.41 -3.68
C THR A 268 15.46 13.62 -2.36
N VAL A 269 15.31 14.87 -1.92
CA VAL A 269 14.54 15.23 -0.73
C VAL A 269 13.09 14.75 -0.82
N VAL A 270 12.40 15.09 -1.90
CA VAL A 270 10.99 14.69 -2.09
C VAL A 270 10.86 13.17 -2.20
N SER A 271 11.75 12.52 -2.94
CA SER A 271 11.75 11.05 -3.11
C SER A 271 12.03 10.32 -1.80
N SER A 272 12.84 10.91 -0.90
CA SER A 272 13.22 10.28 0.37
C SER A 272 12.06 10.03 1.34
N ILE A 273 11.00 10.81 1.22
CA ILE A 273 9.76 10.60 1.99
C ILE A 273 8.71 9.86 1.18
N GLY A 274 9.12 9.17 0.10
CA GLY A 274 8.26 8.35 -0.73
C GLY A 274 7.22 9.15 -1.51
N GLN A 275 7.56 10.38 -1.94
CA GLN A 275 6.73 11.23 -2.77
C GLN A 275 7.43 11.59 -4.10
N GLY A 276 6.86 12.49 -4.86
CA GLY A 276 7.37 12.86 -6.17
C GLY A 276 7.18 11.76 -7.19
N TYR A 277 8.28 11.22 -7.73
CA TYR A 277 8.22 10.16 -8.75
C TYR A 277 8.15 8.73 -8.18
N VAL A 278 8.33 8.56 -6.86
CA VAL A 278 8.30 7.22 -6.24
C VAL A 278 6.89 6.67 -6.25
N LEU A 279 6.72 5.51 -6.89
CA LEU A 279 5.45 4.77 -6.93
C LEU A 279 5.68 3.30 -6.58
N ALA A 280 4.79 2.75 -5.77
CA ALA A 280 4.78 1.33 -5.41
C ALA A 280 3.35 0.77 -5.42
N THR A 281 3.23 -0.53 -5.67
CA THR A 281 1.95 -1.22 -5.50
C THR A 281 1.78 -1.69 -4.05
N PRO A 282 0.54 -1.89 -3.56
CA PRO A 282 0.29 -2.47 -2.24
C PRO A 282 0.97 -3.84 -2.06
N LEU A 283 1.04 -4.65 -3.11
CA LEU A 283 1.76 -5.92 -3.08
C LEU A 283 3.27 -5.72 -2.85
N GLN A 284 3.90 -4.78 -3.54
CA GLN A 284 5.31 -4.45 -3.32
C GLN A 284 5.57 -3.95 -1.89
N LEU A 285 4.66 -3.17 -1.32
CA LEU A 285 4.77 -2.72 0.08
C LEU A 285 4.66 -3.89 1.07
N ALA A 286 3.82 -4.89 0.78
CA ALA A 286 3.75 -6.11 1.60
C ALA A 286 5.03 -6.94 1.48
N VAL A 287 5.58 -7.10 0.27
CA VAL A 287 6.87 -7.78 0.03
C VAL A 287 8.02 -7.07 0.75
N MET A 288 8.11 -5.75 0.63
CA MET A 288 9.09 -4.95 1.37
C MET A 288 9.00 -5.21 2.88
N THR A 289 7.78 -5.23 3.40
CA THR A 289 7.52 -5.44 4.82
C THR A 289 7.92 -6.86 5.26
N ALA A 290 7.61 -7.88 4.46
CA ALA A 290 8.02 -9.26 4.70
C ALA A 290 9.57 -9.39 4.71
N ARG A 291 10.24 -8.77 3.73
CA ARG A 291 11.70 -8.74 3.66
C ARG A 291 12.34 -8.03 4.85
N LEU A 292 11.79 -6.90 5.26
CA LEU A 292 12.23 -6.19 6.47
C LEU A 292 12.02 -7.05 7.74
N ALA A 293 10.94 -7.81 7.82
CA ALA A 293 10.59 -8.61 8.99
C ALA A 293 11.50 -9.82 9.19
N ASN A 294 11.87 -10.57 8.15
CA ASN A 294 12.67 -11.79 8.30
C ASN A 294 14.10 -11.70 7.74
N GLY A 295 14.43 -10.67 6.95
CA GLY A 295 15.76 -10.53 6.35
C GLY A 295 16.04 -11.51 5.19
N LYS A 296 14.99 -12.05 4.56
CA LYS A 296 15.09 -12.97 3.43
C LYS A 296 14.48 -12.38 2.16
N GLN A 297 14.87 -12.90 1.00
CA GLN A 297 14.36 -12.49 -0.32
C GLN A 297 12.97 -13.06 -0.61
N VAL A 298 12.01 -12.82 0.30
CA VAL A 298 10.64 -13.30 0.15
C VAL A 298 10.03 -12.83 -1.17
N THR A 299 9.42 -13.78 -1.90
CA THR A 299 8.65 -13.52 -3.12
C THR A 299 7.19 -13.95 -2.92
N PRO A 300 6.21 -13.16 -3.39
CA PRO A 300 4.81 -13.51 -3.21
C PRO A 300 4.41 -14.66 -4.13
N ARG A 301 3.52 -15.52 -3.67
CA ARG A 301 2.91 -16.57 -4.49
C ARG A 301 1.43 -16.74 -4.17
N LEU A 302 0.64 -16.99 -5.22
CA LEU A 302 -0.79 -17.27 -5.12
C LEU A 302 -1.12 -18.76 -5.13
N VAL A 303 -0.21 -19.58 -5.64
CA VAL A 303 -0.42 -21.03 -5.73
C VAL A 303 0.23 -21.68 -4.52
N LYS A 304 -0.58 -22.42 -3.79
CA LYS A 304 -0.12 -23.26 -2.68
C LYS A 304 0.54 -24.50 -3.26
N SER A 305 1.80 -24.77 -2.91
CA SER A 305 2.38 -26.04 -3.32
C SER A 305 1.74 -27.18 -2.53
N VAL A 306 1.28 -28.19 -3.26
CA VAL A 306 0.77 -29.42 -2.64
C VAL A 306 1.94 -30.38 -2.51
N GLY A 307 2.31 -30.72 -1.27
CA GLY A 307 3.35 -31.72 -0.99
C GLY A 307 4.81 -31.21 -0.99
N ASP A 308 5.05 -29.96 -1.33
CA ASP A 308 6.42 -29.39 -1.30
C ASP A 308 6.68 -28.66 0.01
N ALA A 309 7.92 -28.71 0.47
CA ALA A 309 8.40 -27.90 1.59
C ALA A 309 8.21 -26.40 1.27
N ALA A 310 7.99 -25.60 2.30
CA ALA A 310 8.00 -24.14 2.13
C ALA A 310 9.31 -23.70 1.45
N PRO A 311 9.27 -22.70 0.54
CA PRO A 311 10.45 -22.25 -0.15
C PRO A 311 11.47 -21.73 0.86
N ASP A 312 12.73 -22.15 0.72
CA ASP A 312 13.82 -21.57 1.49
C ASP A 312 14.33 -20.33 0.76
N PHE A 313 13.85 -19.17 1.19
CA PHE A 313 14.28 -17.89 0.62
C PHE A 313 15.72 -17.57 1.03
N ALA A 314 16.56 -17.19 0.07
CA ALA A 314 17.91 -16.74 0.34
C ALA A 314 17.90 -15.51 1.31
N PRO A 315 18.92 -15.37 2.16
CA PRO A 315 19.09 -14.14 2.94
C PRO A 315 19.15 -12.90 2.04
N LEU A 316 18.64 -11.79 2.51
CA LEU A 316 18.92 -10.49 1.90
C LEU A 316 20.40 -10.15 2.13
N ASP A 317 21.04 -9.59 1.12
CA ASP A 317 22.38 -8.99 1.25
C ASP A 317 22.26 -7.63 1.94
N ILE A 318 21.87 -7.63 3.22
CA ILE A 318 21.66 -6.45 4.07
C ILE A 318 22.30 -6.70 5.43
N ASP A 319 23.03 -5.71 5.94
CA ASP A 319 23.63 -5.78 7.28
C ASP A 319 22.55 -6.08 8.34
N PRO A 320 22.64 -7.20 9.08
CA PRO A 320 21.69 -7.57 10.13
C PRO A 320 21.56 -6.49 11.21
N TYR A 321 22.63 -5.76 11.52
CA TYR A 321 22.61 -4.67 12.48
C TYR A 321 21.78 -3.49 11.97
N ALA A 322 21.95 -3.09 10.72
CA ALA A 322 21.14 -2.06 10.09
C ALA A 322 19.65 -2.44 10.08
N LEU A 323 19.36 -3.69 9.74
CA LEU A 323 17.99 -4.22 9.73
C LEU A 323 17.36 -4.22 11.14
N ALA A 324 18.13 -4.56 12.19
CA ALA A 324 17.66 -4.53 13.57
C ALA A 324 17.29 -3.11 14.02
N ILE A 325 18.05 -2.09 13.63
CA ILE A 325 17.76 -0.67 13.93
C ILE A 325 16.44 -0.25 13.28
N ILE A 326 16.20 -0.63 12.01
CA ILE A 326 14.96 -0.28 11.31
C ILE A 326 13.76 -0.98 11.96
N ARG A 327 13.89 -2.26 12.34
CA ARG A 327 12.85 -3.02 13.07
C ARG A 327 12.55 -2.40 14.45
N GLU A 328 13.57 -1.90 15.15
CA GLU A 328 13.39 -1.17 16.41
C GLU A 328 12.57 0.12 16.17
N GLY A 329 12.86 0.86 15.11
CA GLY A 329 12.08 2.03 14.71
C GLY A 329 10.62 1.67 14.39
N MET A 330 10.38 0.61 13.61
CA MET A 330 9.04 0.10 13.30
C MET A 330 8.27 -0.34 14.56
N PHE A 331 8.96 -0.99 15.50
CA PHE A 331 8.38 -1.35 16.80
C PHE A 331 7.96 -0.11 17.58
N LYS A 332 8.79 0.94 17.62
CA LYS A 332 8.49 2.19 18.32
C LYS A 332 7.32 2.97 17.73
N VAL A 333 7.04 2.85 16.43
CA VAL A 333 5.84 3.41 15.80
C VAL A 333 4.55 2.94 16.49
N MET A 334 4.52 1.67 16.92
CA MET A 334 3.36 1.05 17.56
C MET A 334 3.44 1.12 19.10
N ASN A 335 4.63 0.94 19.68
CA ASN A 335 4.82 0.69 21.10
C ASN A 335 5.56 1.83 21.82
N GLY A 336 6.07 2.83 21.09
CA GLY A 336 6.75 3.98 21.67
C GLY A 336 5.78 5.04 22.18
N GLY A 337 6.23 5.82 23.17
CA GLY A 337 5.42 6.88 23.78
C GLY A 337 4.99 7.99 22.80
N LEU A 338 5.77 8.19 21.73
CA LEU A 338 5.53 9.18 20.66
C LEU A 338 5.21 8.53 19.31
N GLY A 339 4.96 7.21 19.31
CA GLY A 339 4.69 6.45 18.10
C GLY A 339 3.45 6.93 17.36
N THR A 340 3.56 7.09 16.02
CA THR A 340 2.47 7.63 15.18
C THR A 340 1.23 6.72 15.11
N ALA A 341 1.34 5.44 15.46
CA ALA A 341 0.21 4.49 15.49
C ALA A 341 0.06 3.76 16.84
N ARG A 342 0.58 4.33 17.92
CA ARG A 342 0.61 3.73 19.27
C ARG A 342 -0.75 3.29 19.82
N ASN A 343 -1.83 3.90 19.35
CA ASN A 343 -3.21 3.58 19.80
C ASN A 343 -3.83 2.39 19.06
N TYR A 344 -3.11 1.81 18.09
CA TYR A 344 -3.63 0.79 17.19
C TYR A 344 -2.79 -0.49 17.17
N ASP A 345 -2.02 -0.76 18.24
CA ASP A 345 -1.29 -2.02 18.37
C ASP A 345 -2.22 -3.22 18.55
N LEU A 346 -1.72 -4.40 18.22
CA LEU A 346 -2.38 -5.66 18.52
C LEU A 346 -2.37 -5.91 20.05
N ASP A 347 -3.33 -6.70 20.50
CA ASP A 347 -3.30 -7.20 21.87
C ASP A 347 -1.96 -7.91 22.16
N LYS A 348 -1.44 -7.70 23.37
CA LYS A 348 -0.15 -8.29 23.78
C LYS A 348 -0.15 -9.82 23.76
N SER A 349 -1.31 -10.45 23.96
CA SER A 349 -1.47 -11.91 23.87
C SER A 349 -1.21 -12.41 22.44
N LEU A 350 -1.44 -11.58 21.42
CA LEU A 350 -1.15 -11.86 20.01
C LEU A 350 0.30 -11.49 19.62
N GLY A 351 1.10 -10.98 20.55
CA GLY A 351 2.52 -10.68 20.35
C GLY A 351 2.84 -9.32 19.74
N GLY A 352 1.85 -8.43 19.62
CA GLY A 352 1.99 -7.07 19.09
C GLY A 352 2.36 -7.02 17.63
N MET A 353 2.44 -5.80 17.07
CA MET A 353 2.92 -5.58 15.70
C MET A 353 3.97 -4.46 15.64
N ALA A 354 4.78 -4.49 14.59
CA ALA A 354 5.71 -3.43 14.24
C ALA A 354 5.37 -2.91 12.85
N GLY A 355 5.31 -1.59 12.66
CA GLY A 355 4.80 -1.05 11.41
C GLY A 355 5.25 0.36 11.11
N LYS A 356 4.69 0.93 10.06
CA LYS A 356 4.94 2.31 9.65
C LYS A 356 3.71 2.92 8.99
N THR A 357 3.31 4.09 9.47
CA THR A 357 2.26 4.90 8.85
C THR A 357 2.79 5.63 7.62
N GLY A 358 1.93 5.79 6.62
CA GLY A 358 2.13 6.66 5.48
C GLY A 358 0.91 7.56 5.28
N THR A 359 1.14 8.82 4.99
CA THR A 359 0.13 9.77 4.52
C THR A 359 0.69 10.43 3.28
N VAL A 360 -0.04 10.36 2.19
CA VAL A 360 0.42 10.79 0.88
C VAL A 360 -0.44 11.91 0.35
N GLN A 361 0.18 13.06 0.15
CA GLN A 361 -0.50 14.21 -0.42
C GLN A 361 -0.86 13.96 -1.89
N VAL A 362 -2.17 14.00 -2.19
CA VAL A 362 -2.68 13.95 -3.56
C VAL A 362 -2.59 15.33 -4.22
N LYS A 363 -2.87 16.38 -3.47
CA LYS A 363 -2.82 17.76 -3.92
C LYS A 363 -1.72 18.52 -3.20
N ARG A 364 -0.84 19.18 -3.98
CA ARG A 364 0.23 20.04 -3.42
C ARG A 364 -0.38 21.18 -2.61
N ILE A 365 0.06 21.34 -1.37
CA ILE A 365 -0.29 22.49 -0.53
C ILE A 365 0.60 23.67 -0.93
N THR A 366 0.01 24.76 -1.39
CA THR A 366 0.72 25.98 -1.77
C THR A 366 1.17 26.78 -0.55
N LYS A 367 2.10 27.73 -0.73
CA LYS A 367 2.54 28.63 0.33
C LYS A 367 1.37 29.44 0.91
N ALA A 368 0.53 30.01 0.06
CA ALA A 368 -0.67 30.75 0.47
C ALA A 368 -1.60 29.90 1.34
N GLN A 369 -1.89 28.65 0.94
CA GLN A 369 -2.73 27.73 1.74
C GLN A 369 -2.09 27.37 3.09
N ARG A 370 -0.76 27.41 3.21
CA ARG A 370 -0.08 27.20 4.50
C ARG A 370 -0.21 28.41 5.41
N GLU A 371 -0.19 29.61 4.85
CA GLU A 371 -0.33 30.88 5.56
C GLU A 371 -1.78 31.11 6.00
N GLU A 372 -2.76 30.84 5.15
CA GLU A 372 -4.20 30.95 5.46
C GLU A 372 -4.73 29.86 6.40
N GLY A 373 -4.03 28.74 6.51
CA GLY A 373 -4.42 27.54 7.26
C GLY A 373 -4.79 26.37 6.37
N ILE A 374 -4.27 25.19 6.73
CA ILE A 374 -4.49 23.96 5.98
C ILE A 374 -5.90 23.42 6.29
N VAL A 375 -6.73 23.26 5.26
CA VAL A 375 -8.06 22.64 5.37
C VAL A 375 -7.89 21.16 5.77
N ASN A 376 -8.65 20.69 6.75
CA ASN A 376 -8.64 19.30 7.16
C ASN A 376 -9.02 18.36 6.00
N ASN A 377 -8.43 17.17 5.93
CA ASN A 377 -8.73 16.21 4.87
C ASN A 377 -10.22 15.91 4.72
N ILE A 378 -10.94 15.73 5.84
CA ILE A 378 -12.39 15.43 5.82
C ILE A 378 -13.25 16.54 5.21
N ASP A 379 -12.74 17.77 5.17
CA ASP A 379 -13.45 18.94 4.61
C ASP A 379 -13.13 19.19 3.15
N ARG A 380 -12.13 18.46 2.59
CA ARG A 380 -11.81 18.52 1.16
C ARG A 380 -12.74 17.63 0.35
N PRO A 381 -12.95 17.92 -0.95
CA PRO A 381 -13.53 16.97 -1.89
C PRO A 381 -12.81 15.63 -1.80
N TRP A 382 -13.52 14.50 -1.91
CA TRP A 382 -12.93 13.17 -1.77
C TRP A 382 -11.67 12.99 -2.62
N ALA A 383 -11.72 13.34 -3.90
CA ALA A 383 -10.60 13.20 -4.84
C ALA A 383 -9.35 14.03 -4.50
N GLU A 384 -9.45 15.01 -3.60
CA GLU A 384 -8.33 15.87 -3.17
C GLU A 384 -7.76 15.47 -1.80
N ARG A 385 -8.38 14.49 -1.11
CA ARG A 385 -7.91 14.00 0.18
C ARG A 385 -6.64 13.19 0.00
N ASP A 386 -5.81 13.20 1.02
CA ASP A 386 -4.57 12.43 1.05
C ASP A 386 -4.87 10.93 1.12
N HIS A 387 -4.03 10.08 0.52
CA HIS A 387 -4.12 8.64 0.69
C HIS A 387 -3.57 8.23 2.06
N ALA A 388 -4.24 7.28 2.71
CA ALA A 388 -3.81 6.67 3.96
C ALA A 388 -3.13 5.33 3.68
N LEU A 389 -1.90 5.16 4.18
CA LEU A 389 -1.13 3.93 4.02
C LEU A 389 -0.65 3.42 5.38
N PHE A 390 -0.59 2.12 5.51
CA PHE A 390 0.04 1.48 6.65
C PHE A 390 0.65 0.14 6.23
N VAL A 391 1.84 -0.14 6.75
CA VAL A 391 2.50 -1.43 6.61
C VAL A 391 2.91 -1.95 7.98
N ALA A 392 2.77 -3.26 8.20
CA ALA A 392 3.18 -3.87 9.45
C ALA A 392 3.51 -5.36 9.28
N TYR A 393 4.23 -5.88 10.26
CA TYR A 393 4.36 -7.31 10.45
C TYR A 393 3.99 -7.71 11.88
N ALA A 394 3.52 -8.92 12.07
CA ALA A 394 3.13 -9.50 13.34
C ALA A 394 3.34 -11.01 13.36
N PRO A 395 3.58 -11.65 14.58
CA PRO A 395 3.97 -11.01 15.84
C PRO A 395 5.37 -10.36 15.76
N VAL A 396 5.69 -9.47 16.71
CA VAL A 396 6.98 -8.73 16.69
C VAL A 396 8.18 -9.66 16.83
N LYS A 397 8.14 -10.60 17.80
CA LYS A 397 9.30 -11.47 18.14
C LYS A 397 9.53 -12.61 17.14
N ARG A 398 8.47 -13.12 16.53
CA ARG A 398 8.51 -14.19 15.53
C ARG A 398 7.59 -13.79 14.38
N PRO A 399 8.03 -12.89 13.51
CA PRO A 399 7.20 -12.39 12.43
C PRO A 399 6.68 -13.53 11.56
N ARG A 400 5.36 -13.57 11.37
CA ARG A 400 4.70 -14.55 10.51
C ARG A 400 3.89 -13.91 9.41
N TYR A 401 3.27 -12.78 9.67
CA TYR A 401 2.43 -12.08 8.70
C TYR A 401 2.98 -10.70 8.40
N ALA A 402 3.02 -10.35 7.13
CA ALA A 402 3.20 -8.99 6.64
C ALA A 402 1.90 -8.49 6.04
N ILE A 403 1.55 -7.25 6.34
CA ILE A 403 0.35 -6.59 5.82
C ILE A 403 0.71 -5.23 5.21
N SER A 404 0.08 -4.91 4.09
CA SER A 404 -0.01 -3.55 3.58
C SER A 404 -1.47 -3.14 3.39
N VAL A 405 -1.79 -1.94 3.81
CA VAL A 405 -3.12 -1.32 3.67
C VAL A 405 -2.96 0.02 2.98
N VAL A 406 -3.72 0.22 1.92
CA VAL A 406 -3.87 1.50 1.23
C VAL A 406 -5.34 1.84 1.19
N VAL A 407 -5.72 3.00 1.74
CA VAL A 407 -7.07 3.56 1.66
C VAL A 407 -6.99 4.83 0.82
N GLU A 408 -7.60 4.78 -0.37
CA GLU A 408 -7.62 5.92 -1.27
C GLU A 408 -8.39 7.07 -0.65
N HIS A 409 -7.75 8.25 -0.60
CA HIS A 409 -8.36 9.46 -0.06
C HIS A 409 -8.87 9.35 1.39
N GLY A 410 -8.32 8.36 2.13
CA GLY A 410 -8.69 8.07 3.53
C GLY A 410 -8.09 9.04 4.56
N GLY A 411 -7.25 9.98 4.13
CA GLY A 411 -6.71 11.07 4.96
C GLY A 411 -5.46 10.69 5.71
N SER A 412 -5.55 9.88 6.77
CA SER A 412 -4.40 9.62 7.67
C SER A 412 -4.07 8.13 7.76
N GLY A 413 -2.81 7.79 7.54
CA GLY A 413 -2.33 6.42 7.73
C GLY A 413 -2.51 5.91 9.16
N SER A 414 -2.40 6.81 10.14
CA SER A 414 -2.58 6.49 11.56
C SER A 414 -4.04 6.17 11.92
N SER A 415 -4.96 7.06 11.59
CA SER A 415 -6.36 6.92 12.03
C SER A 415 -7.24 6.10 11.09
N THR A 416 -6.79 5.82 9.87
CA THR A 416 -7.57 5.10 8.86
C THR A 416 -6.96 3.75 8.51
N ALA A 417 -5.71 3.71 8.06
CA ALA A 417 -5.11 2.47 7.58
C ALA A 417 -4.57 1.56 8.70
N ALA A 418 -4.03 2.12 9.78
CA ALA A 418 -3.51 1.33 10.91
C ALA A 418 -4.59 0.52 11.63
N PRO A 419 -5.78 1.07 11.97
CA PRO A 419 -6.85 0.26 12.58
C PRO A 419 -7.36 -0.84 11.65
N VAL A 420 -7.45 -0.62 10.34
CA VAL A 420 -7.80 -1.66 9.36
C VAL A 420 -6.80 -2.81 9.43
N ALA A 421 -5.49 -2.52 9.44
CA ALA A 421 -4.46 -3.54 9.55
C ALA A 421 -4.53 -4.31 10.88
N ARG A 422 -4.72 -3.61 12.01
CA ARG A 422 -4.91 -4.20 13.34
C ARG A 422 -6.07 -5.20 13.33
N ASP A 423 -7.22 -4.77 12.84
CA ASP A 423 -8.45 -5.58 12.91
C ASP A 423 -8.33 -6.83 12.04
N ILE A 424 -7.71 -6.73 10.86
CA ILE A 424 -7.44 -7.87 9.98
C ILE A 424 -6.46 -8.85 10.64
N LEU A 425 -5.33 -8.37 11.16
CA LEU A 425 -4.32 -9.22 11.82
C LEU A 425 -4.89 -9.86 13.08
N THR A 426 -5.69 -9.13 13.88
CA THR A 426 -6.37 -9.70 15.06
C THR A 426 -7.25 -10.89 14.66
N LYS A 427 -8.09 -10.74 13.66
CA LYS A 427 -8.97 -11.81 13.16
C LYS A 427 -8.20 -13.00 12.63
N LEU A 428 -7.15 -12.75 11.84
CA LEU A 428 -6.30 -13.79 11.27
C LEU A 428 -5.59 -14.59 12.36
N MET A 429 -5.00 -13.92 13.33
CA MET A 429 -4.20 -14.57 14.38
C MET A 429 -5.08 -15.31 15.40
N GLN A 430 -6.29 -14.80 15.69
CA GLN A 430 -7.26 -15.51 16.53
C GLN A 430 -7.80 -16.79 15.89
N LYS A 431 -7.89 -16.86 14.56
CA LYS A 431 -8.35 -18.06 13.84
C LYS A 431 -7.34 -19.22 13.90
N GLN A 432 -6.09 -18.94 14.17
CA GLN A 432 -4.99 -19.92 14.11
C GLN A 432 -4.45 -20.34 15.49
N GLY A 433 -4.89 -19.71 16.56
CA GLY A 433 -4.64 -20.12 17.96
C GLY A 433 -5.78 -20.97 18.47
#